data_26fae1733ae2e086ec66c9f46349b1a9
#
_entry.id   26fae1733ae2e086ec66c9f46349b1a9
#
_cell.length_a   1.000
_cell.length_b   1.000
_cell.length_c   1.000
_cell.angle_alpha   90.00
_cell.angle_beta   90.00
_cell.angle_gamma   90.00
#
_symmetry.space_group_name_H-M   'P 1'
#
loop_
_entity.id
_entity.type
_entity.pdbx_description
1 polymer ?
#
loop_
_entity_poly.entity_id
_entity_poly.type
_entity_poly.pdbx_seq_one_letter_code
_entity_poly.pdbx_strand_id
1 'polypeptide(L)'
;MKPRIAIPIPNSVKPDYAMRALPQYEYSIREAGGEPVIIDVTATPSVIAQKVKTCDGVLLPGSPADVDPEKYGASRHPTTAAADGLRDNTDELLLQDAYNTRKPIFGICYGMQSLNVWRTGTLDQDLPQGVNHEAGRAVTDAHPVAIDPQSKLAAILHSSGALATGAAPVITVNSSHHQAASVPGDGLRLVAWCPVDQVKEAVEGTDDDHFVLAVQWHPERTYDSDPASRAMFQAFVRAAAEWHKKLPLKQQDFESVPGKQ
;
A
#
# COMPACT_ATOMS: atom_id res chain seq x y z
N MET A 1 20.71 3.63 11.01
CA MET A 1 19.58 2.83 11.59
C MET A 1 18.72 2.36 10.44
N LYS A 2 18.12 1.15 10.51
CA LYS A 2 17.13 0.71 9.50
C LYS A 2 15.82 1.43 9.78
N PRO A 3 15.14 2.00 8.75
CA PRO A 3 13.85 2.62 8.94
C PRO A 3 12.80 1.57 9.36
N ARG A 4 11.98 1.92 10.33
CA ARG A 4 10.95 1.06 10.92
C ARG A 4 9.63 1.27 10.19
N ILE A 5 9.04 0.20 9.68
CA ILE A 5 7.85 0.24 8.84
C ILE A 5 6.67 -0.43 9.56
N ALA A 6 5.66 0.36 9.90
CA ALA A 6 4.42 -0.16 10.46
C ALA A 6 3.65 -0.96 9.41
N ILE A 7 3.27 -2.20 9.75
CA ILE A 7 2.48 -3.10 8.89
C ILE A 7 1.34 -3.66 9.74
N PRO A 8 0.08 -3.29 9.52
CA PRO A 8 -1.04 -3.91 10.21
C PRO A 8 -1.20 -5.37 9.81
N ILE A 9 -1.63 -6.22 10.72
CA ILE A 9 -2.02 -7.59 10.38
C ILE A 9 -3.05 -7.52 9.24
N PRO A 10 -2.84 -8.26 8.13
CA PRO A 10 -3.63 -8.12 6.91
C PRO A 10 -5.14 -8.32 7.08
N ASN A 11 -5.55 -9.17 8.02
CA ASN A 11 -6.96 -9.41 8.29
C ASN A 11 -7.15 -10.00 9.69
N SER A 12 -8.13 -9.50 10.46
CA SER A 12 -8.42 -9.96 11.81
C SER A 12 -9.35 -11.18 11.87
N VAL A 13 -10.14 -11.39 10.82
CA VAL A 13 -11.21 -12.41 10.77
C VAL A 13 -10.74 -13.70 10.11
N LYS A 14 -9.76 -13.61 9.19
CA LYS A 14 -9.19 -14.75 8.44
C LYS A 14 -7.72 -14.96 8.81
N PRO A 15 -7.41 -15.59 9.97
CA PRO A 15 -6.03 -15.75 10.44
C PRO A 15 -5.14 -16.54 9.47
N ASP A 16 -5.67 -17.55 8.79
CA ASP A 16 -4.92 -18.33 7.79
C ASP A 16 -4.45 -17.46 6.60
N TYR A 17 -5.27 -16.49 6.21
CA TYR A 17 -4.83 -15.51 5.20
C TYR A 17 -3.71 -14.64 5.74
N ALA A 18 -3.87 -14.10 6.95
CA ALA A 18 -2.88 -13.25 7.58
C ALA A 18 -1.53 -13.97 7.76
N MET A 19 -1.54 -15.20 8.29
CA MET A 19 -0.33 -16.02 8.46
C MET A 19 0.39 -16.31 7.14
N ARG A 20 -0.34 -16.47 6.04
CA ARG A 20 0.26 -16.72 4.73
C ARG A 20 0.75 -15.45 4.06
N ALA A 21 0.03 -14.34 4.20
CA ALA A 21 0.31 -13.10 3.47
C ALA A 21 1.37 -12.23 4.16
N LEU A 22 1.28 -12.06 5.48
CA LEU A 22 2.15 -11.17 6.24
C LEU A 22 3.65 -11.41 6.02
N PRO A 23 4.15 -12.67 6.01
CA PRO A 23 5.58 -12.93 5.80
C PRO A 23 6.15 -12.36 4.50
N GLN A 24 5.34 -12.23 3.42
CA GLN A 24 5.80 -11.68 2.15
C GLN A 24 6.04 -10.17 2.24
N TYR A 25 5.18 -9.44 2.94
CA TYR A 25 5.39 -8.00 3.20
C TYR A 25 6.60 -7.77 4.09
N GLU A 26 6.73 -8.57 5.17
CA GLU A 26 7.90 -8.49 6.06
C GLU A 26 9.20 -8.76 5.32
N TYR A 27 9.22 -9.81 4.48
CA TYR A 27 10.35 -10.17 3.64
C TYR A 27 10.74 -9.02 2.72
N SER A 28 9.80 -8.48 1.96
CA SER A 28 10.05 -7.39 1.02
C SER A 28 10.59 -6.13 1.71
N ILE A 29 10.09 -5.80 2.90
CA ILE A 29 10.62 -4.68 3.69
C ILE A 29 12.04 -4.96 4.19
N ARG A 30 12.35 -6.18 4.68
CA ARG A 30 13.71 -6.53 5.14
C ARG A 30 14.71 -6.49 4.00
N GLU A 31 14.36 -7.07 2.85
CA GLU A 31 15.22 -7.09 1.67
C GLU A 31 15.42 -5.68 1.07
N ALA A 32 14.44 -4.79 1.18
CA ALA A 32 14.58 -3.39 0.83
C ALA A 32 15.40 -2.56 1.85
N GLY A 33 15.84 -3.17 2.97
CA GLY A 33 16.68 -2.55 3.99
C GLY A 33 15.93 -1.93 5.17
N GLY A 34 14.62 -2.15 5.28
CA GLY A 34 13.77 -1.69 6.39
C GLY A 34 13.67 -2.70 7.54
N GLU A 35 13.02 -2.30 8.61
CA GLU A 35 12.63 -3.13 9.74
C GLU A 35 11.09 -3.18 9.84
N PRO A 36 10.43 -4.33 9.58
CA PRO A 36 8.98 -4.44 9.71
C PRO A 36 8.58 -4.43 11.18
N VAL A 37 7.57 -3.63 11.49
CA VAL A 37 6.94 -3.51 12.81
C VAL A 37 5.47 -3.90 12.68
N ILE A 38 5.13 -5.09 13.14
CA ILE A 38 3.77 -5.61 12.99
C ILE A 38 2.84 -4.92 13.98
N ILE A 39 1.74 -4.35 13.48
CA ILE A 39 0.69 -3.74 14.27
C ILE A 39 -0.43 -4.76 14.48
N ASP A 40 -0.65 -5.11 15.73
CA ASP A 40 -1.78 -5.97 16.12
C ASP A 40 -3.07 -5.15 16.04
N VAL A 41 -3.93 -5.50 15.09
CA VAL A 41 -5.22 -4.81 14.86
C VAL A 41 -6.24 -5.04 15.98
N THR A 42 -5.98 -6.00 16.87
CA THR A 42 -6.82 -6.27 18.06
C THR A 42 -6.39 -5.43 19.28
N ALA A 43 -5.24 -4.74 19.19
CA ALA A 43 -4.76 -3.88 20.26
C ALA A 43 -5.65 -2.63 20.42
N THR A 44 -5.58 -2.00 21.59
CA THR A 44 -6.31 -0.75 21.79
C THR A 44 -5.77 0.38 20.93
N PRO A 45 -6.61 1.37 20.53
CA PRO A 45 -6.16 2.52 19.73
C PRO A 45 -4.94 3.24 20.34
N SER A 46 -4.85 3.34 21.66
CA SER A 46 -3.70 3.96 22.34
C SER A 46 -2.41 3.17 22.12
N VAL A 47 -2.45 1.84 22.20
CA VAL A 47 -1.30 0.97 21.94
C VAL A 47 -0.86 1.05 20.48
N ILE A 48 -1.81 1.03 19.55
CA ILE A 48 -1.53 1.19 18.12
C ILE A 48 -0.85 2.54 17.87
N ALA A 49 -1.43 3.63 18.37
CA ALA A 49 -0.90 4.98 18.19
C ALA A 49 0.51 5.15 18.78
N GLN A 50 0.77 4.56 19.97
CA GLN A 50 2.12 4.57 20.55
C GLN A 50 3.13 3.82 19.68
N LYS A 51 2.75 2.66 19.15
CA LYS A 51 3.62 1.84 18.32
C LYS A 51 3.93 2.50 16.98
N VAL A 52 2.93 3.08 16.34
CA VAL A 52 3.07 3.81 15.07
C VAL A 52 3.99 5.03 15.18
N LYS A 53 3.97 5.73 16.31
CA LYS A 53 4.89 6.86 16.55
C LYS A 53 6.36 6.46 16.51
N THR A 54 6.69 5.19 16.76
CA THR A 54 8.06 4.67 16.69
C THR A 54 8.44 4.16 15.29
N CYS A 55 7.60 4.38 14.30
CA CYS A 55 7.82 3.93 12.92
C CYS A 55 8.07 5.12 12.00
N ASP A 56 8.84 4.88 10.94
CA ASP A 56 9.30 5.89 9.97
C ASP A 56 8.46 5.88 8.69
N GLY A 57 7.62 4.88 8.50
CA GLY A 57 6.73 4.73 7.36
C GLY A 57 5.60 3.75 7.65
N VAL A 58 4.58 3.75 6.79
CA VAL A 58 3.39 2.90 6.88
C VAL A 58 3.23 2.10 5.59
N LEU A 59 3.19 0.77 5.70
CA LEU A 59 2.77 -0.13 4.63
C LEU A 59 1.39 -0.68 4.96
N LEU A 60 0.41 -0.42 4.08
CA LEU A 60 -0.94 -1.01 4.17
C LEU A 60 -1.02 -2.24 3.26
N PRO A 61 -1.07 -3.46 3.82
CA PRO A 61 -1.11 -4.70 3.04
C PRO A 61 -2.50 -4.97 2.43
N GLY A 62 -2.55 -5.88 1.46
CA GLY A 62 -3.79 -6.44 0.94
C GLY A 62 -4.59 -7.20 2.00
N SER A 63 -5.89 -7.34 1.77
CA SER A 63 -6.85 -8.08 2.61
C SER A 63 -7.87 -8.80 1.74
N PRO A 64 -8.45 -9.92 2.20
CA PRO A 64 -9.60 -10.56 1.57
C PRO A 64 -10.95 -9.99 2.04
N ALA A 65 -10.93 -8.91 2.80
CA ALA A 65 -12.09 -8.09 3.12
C ALA A 65 -12.24 -6.97 2.09
N ASP A 66 -13.42 -6.40 1.99
CA ASP A 66 -13.65 -5.18 1.22
C ASP A 66 -13.83 -3.98 2.15
N VAL A 67 -13.54 -2.79 1.65
CA VAL A 67 -13.82 -1.55 2.37
C VAL A 67 -15.33 -1.35 2.44
N ASP A 68 -15.85 -0.97 3.62
CA ASP A 68 -17.28 -0.76 3.80
C ASP A 68 -17.80 0.33 2.86
N PRO A 69 -18.78 0.02 1.97
CA PRO A 69 -19.34 0.98 1.04
C PRO A 69 -19.96 2.22 1.71
N GLU A 70 -20.42 2.11 2.96
CA GLU A 70 -20.95 3.26 3.70
C GLU A 70 -19.90 4.36 3.90
N LYS A 71 -18.60 4.00 3.97
CA LYS A 71 -17.49 4.96 4.13
C LYS A 71 -17.31 5.91 2.94
N TYR A 72 -17.80 5.53 1.76
CA TYR A 72 -17.77 6.37 0.56
C TYR A 72 -19.17 6.63 -0.02
N GLY A 73 -20.21 6.49 0.82
CA GLY A 73 -21.58 6.87 0.49
C GLY A 73 -22.27 5.99 -0.56
N ALA A 74 -21.82 4.76 -0.76
CA ALA A 74 -22.38 3.83 -1.73
C ALA A 74 -23.26 2.76 -1.06
N SER A 75 -24.28 2.27 -1.79
CA SER A 75 -25.00 1.07 -1.39
C SER A 75 -24.12 -0.15 -1.63
N ARG A 76 -24.22 -1.15 -0.74
CA ARG A 76 -23.45 -2.39 -0.85
C ARG A 76 -23.86 -3.19 -2.09
N HIS A 77 -22.89 -3.54 -2.93
CA HIS A 77 -23.09 -4.48 -4.03
C HIS A 77 -23.18 -5.94 -3.51
N PRO A 78 -23.95 -6.83 -4.16
CA PRO A 78 -24.11 -8.23 -3.71
C PRO A 78 -22.77 -9.02 -3.62
N THR A 79 -21.79 -8.70 -4.44
CA THR A 79 -20.46 -9.35 -4.45
C THR A 79 -19.53 -8.80 -3.37
N THR A 80 -19.83 -7.65 -2.76
CA THR A 80 -18.97 -7.02 -1.76
C THR A 80 -18.83 -7.90 -0.52
N ALA A 81 -17.60 -8.29 -0.20
CA ALA A 81 -17.29 -9.08 1.00
C ALA A 81 -17.51 -8.28 2.28
N ALA A 82 -17.56 -8.97 3.42
CA ALA A 82 -17.70 -8.33 4.71
C ALA A 82 -16.44 -7.50 5.04
N ALA A 83 -16.66 -6.30 5.54
CA ALA A 83 -15.58 -5.44 6.03
C ALA A 83 -14.93 -6.02 7.29
N ASP A 84 -13.65 -5.74 7.47
CA ASP A 84 -12.89 -6.03 8.69
C ASP A 84 -12.72 -4.76 9.51
N GLY A 85 -13.65 -4.50 10.42
CA GLY A 85 -13.68 -3.26 11.20
C GLY A 85 -12.45 -3.02 12.07
N LEU A 86 -11.75 -4.07 12.55
CA LEU A 86 -10.50 -3.89 13.31
C LEU A 86 -9.36 -3.45 12.39
N ARG A 87 -9.27 -4.05 11.20
CA ARG A 87 -8.31 -3.66 10.20
C ARG A 87 -8.58 -2.23 9.70
N ASP A 88 -9.83 -1.90 9.39
CA ASP A 88 -10.24 -0.56 8.95
C ASP A 88 -9.87 0.52 9.97
N ASN A 89 -10.25 0.33 11.24
CA ASN A 89 -9.93 1.28 12.31
C ASN A 89 -8.40 1.44 12.50
N THR A 90 -7.66 0.34 12.34
CA THR A 90 -6.20 0.40 12.42
C THR A 90 -5.63 1.19 11.26
N ASP A 91 -6.05 0.93 10.02
CA ASP A 91 -5.61 1.68 8.84
C ASP A 91 -5.87 3.18 8.99
N GLU A 92 -7.04 3.58 9.51
CA GLU A 92 -7.37 4.98 9.76
C GLU A 92 -6.39 5.64 10.75
N LEU A 93 -6.04 4.95 11.86
CA LEU A 93 -5.05 5.46 12.82
C LEU A 93 -3.66 5.61 12.20
N LEU A 94 -3.24 4.63 11.40
CA LEU A 94 -1.96 4.66 10.71
C LEU A 94 -1.91 5.80 9.68
N LEU A 95 -2.96 5.95 8.89
CA LEU A 95 -3.09 7.00 7.89
C LEU A 95 -3.13 8.38 8.53
N GLN A 96 -3.90 8.55 9.61
CA GLN A 96 -3.96 9.82 10.35
C GLN A 96 -2.59 10.24 10.87
N ASP A 97 -1.82 9.31 11.47
CA ASP A 97 -0.46 9.59 11.94
C ASP A 97 0.46 9.93 10.76
N ALA A 98 0.42 9.13 9.69
CA ALA A 98 1.28 9.31 8.53
C ALA A 98 1.03 10.65 7.82
N TYR A 99 -0.23 11.06 7.64
CA TYR A 99 -0.54 12.37 7.04
C TYR A 99 -0.18 13.53 7.96
N ASN A 100 -0.43 13.42 9.26
CA ASN A 100 -0.08 14.46 10.23
C ASN A 100 1.43 14.71 10.33
N THR A 101 2.22 13.66 10.12
CA THR A 101 3.69 13.71 10.26
C THR A 101 4.43 13.62 8.94
N ARG A 102 3.73 13.46 7.82
CA ARG A 102 4.28 13.25 6.47
C ARG A 102 5.16 11.98 6.37
N LYS A 103 4.85 10.94 7.14
CA LYS A 103 5.51 9.64 7.00
C LYS A 103 5.18 9.02 5.64
N PRO A 104 6.16 8.43 4.96
CA PRO A 104 5.91 7.69 3.72
C PRO A 104 4.84 6.61 3.88
N ILE A 105 3.98 6.50 2.85
CA ILE A 105 2.89 5.52 2.78
C ILE A 105 3.08 4.67 1.52
N PHE A 106 2.96 3.34 1.68
CA PHE A 106 2.84 2.41 0.57
C PHE A 106 1.61 1.51 0.76
N GLY A 107 0.61 1.67 -0.10
CA GLY A 107 -0.64 0.87 -0.09
C GLY A 107 -0.62 -0.23 -1.15
N ILE A 108 -1.07 -1.44 -0.82
CA ILE A 108 -1.10 -2.59 -1.72
C ILE A 108 -2.50 -3.21 -1.71
N CYS A 109 -3.14 -3.31 -2.89
CA CYS A 109 -4.46 -3.90 -3.11
C CYS A 109 -5.51 -3.26 -2.19
N TYR A 110 -6.02 -3.96 -1.18
CA TYR A 110 -6.88 -3.40 -0.16
C TYR A 110 -6.30 -2.13 0.48
N GLY A 111 -5.00 -2.08 0.72
CA GLY A 111 -4.34 -0.90 1.27
C GLY A 111 -4.41 0.33 0.36
N MET A 112 -4.43 0.16 -0.97
CA MET A 112 -4.73 1.24 -1.92
C MET A 112 -6.19 1.68 -1.80
N GLN A 113 -7.11 0.74 -1.72
CA GLN A 113 -8.55 1.02 -1.62
C GLN A 113 -8.89 1.74 -0.29
N SER A 114 -8.34 1.26 0.83
CA SER A 114 -8.47 1.87 2.15
C SER A 114 -7.93 3.31 2.17
N LEU A 115 -6.73 3.54 1.64
CA LEU A 115 -6.15 4.87 1.49
C LEU A 115 -7.04 5.79 0.63
N ASN A 116 -7.51 5.29 -0.52
CA ASN A 116 -8.34 6.07 -1.44
C ASN A 116 -9.64 6.53 -0.76
N VAL A 117 -10.34 5.61 -0.08
CA VAL A 117 -11.59 5.91 0.64
C VAL A 117 -11.34 6.84 1.83
N TRP A 118 -10.27 6.61 2.59
CA TRP A 118 -9.90 7.48 3.70
C TRP A 118 -9.62 8.92 3.24
N ARG A 119 -9.15 9.08 1.99
CA ARG A 119 -8.98 10.38 1.32
C ARG A 119 -10.23 10.87 0.60
N THR A 120 -11.41 10.35 0.93
CA THR A 120 -12.71 10.73 0.34
C THR A 120 -12.94 10.29 -1.10
N GLY A 121 -12.11 9.36 -1.60
CA GLY A 121 -12.32 8.71 -2.88
C GLY A 121 -13.39 7.62 -2.83
N THR A 122 -13.73 7.06 -3.99
CA THR A 122 -14.74 6.01 -4.12
C THR A 122 -14.17 4.74 -4.75
N LEU A 123 -14.91 3.63 -4.67
CA LEU A 123 -14.54 2.35 -5.26
C LEU A 123 -15.61 1.87 -6.25
N ASP A 124 -15.17 1.18 -7.30
CA ASP A 124 -15.99 0.28 -8.09
C ASP A 124 -16.03 -1.07 -7.35
N GLN A 125 -17.20 -1.46 -6.87
CA GLN A 125 -17.38 -2.61 -5.98
C GLN A 125 -17.37 -3.96 -6.70
N ASP A 126 -17.48 -3.96 -8.03
CA ASP A 126 -17.47 -5.15 -8.88
C ASP A 126 -16.98 -4.76 -10.26
N LEU A 127 -15.82 -5.26 -10.64
CA LEU A 127 -15.22 -4.90 -11.92
C LEU A 127 -15.92 -5.62 -13.07
N PRO A 128 -16.02 -4.99 -14.27
CA PRO A 128 -16.63 -5.61 -15.42
C PRO A 128 -15.85 -6.85 -15.88
N GLN A 129 -16.56 -7.82 -16.40
CA GLN A 129 -15.92 -9.00 -17.00
C GLN A 129 -15.16 -8.61 -18.27
N GLY A 130 -13.98 -9.19 -18.47
CA GLY A 130 -13.16 -8.93 -19.66
C GLY A 130 -11.70 -9.22 -19.37
N VAL A 131 -11.04 -8.38 -18.58
CA VAL A 131 -9.71 -8.65 -18.04
C VAL A 131 -9.82 -9.46 -16.76
N ASN A 132 -8.98 -10.47 -16.60
CA ASN A 132 -8.99 -11.29 -15.38
C ASN A 132 -8.21 -10.61 -14.25
N HIS A 133 -8.86 -9.72 -13.51
CA HIS A 133 -8.30 -9.10 -12.30
C HIS A 133 -8.27 -10.05 -11.09
N GLU A 134 -8.95 -11.19 -11.14
CA GLU A 134 -8.94 -12.24 -10.12
C GLU A 134 -8.13 -13.47 -10.56
N ALA A 135 -7.01 -13.25 -11.26
CA ALA A 135 -6.15 -14.33 -11.78
C ALA A 135 -5.56 -15.23 -10.69
N GLY A 136 -5.49 -14.73 -9.46
CA GLY A 136 -5.06 -15.51 -8.30
C GLY A 136 -3.54 -15.47 -8.06
N ARG A 137 -3.14 -16.10 -6.95
CA ARG A 137 -1.76 -15.97 -6.44
C ARG A 137 -0.69 -16.65 -7.29
N ALA A 138 -1.07 -17.65 -8.08
CA ALA A 138 -0.13 -18.43 -8.90
C ALA A 138 0.22 -17.74 -10.23
N VAL A 139 -0.56 -16.73 -10.62
CA VAL A 139 -0.37 -16.01 -11.89
C VAL A 139 0.45 -14.75 -11.62
N THR A 140 1.66 -14.69 -12.16
CA THR A 140 2.58 -13.55 -12.00
C THR A 140 2.33 -12.46 -13.03
N ASP A 141 1.80 -12.84 -14.20
CA ASP A 141 1.62 -11.98 -15.36
C ASP A 141 0.14 -12.04 -15.82
N ALA A 142 -0.75 -11.36 -15.09
CA ALA A 142 -2.18 -11.42 -15.31
C ALA A 142 -2.65 -10.47 -16.42
N HIS A 143 -2.23 -9.21 -16.38
CA HIS A 143 -2.62 -8.19 -17.37
C HIS A 143 -1.59 -7.04 -17.45
N PRO A 144 -1.61 -6.28 -18.58
CA PRO A 144 -0.77 -5.09 -18.69
C PRO A 144 -1.33 -3.92 -17.86
N VAL A 145 -0.41 -3.07 -17.39
CA VAL A 145 -0.71 -1.81 -16.71
C VAL A 145 0.10 -0.68 -17.39
N ALA A 146 -0.60 0.30 -17.93
CA ALA A 146 -0.02 1.53 -18.46
C ALA A 146 0.23 2.52 -17.31
N ILE A 147 1.37 3.22 -17.35
CA ILE A 147 1.81 4.13 -16.30
C ILE A 147 1.96 5.53 -16.89
N ASP A 148 1.48 6.54 -16.17
CA ASP A 148 1.72 7.95 -16.50
C ASP A 148 3.24 8.23 -16.49
N PRO A 149 3.86 8.63 -17.61
CA PRO A 149 5.29 8.85 -17.68
C PRO A 149 5.79 10.01 -16.79
N GLN A 150 4.90 10.86 -16.31
CA GLN A 150 5.22 11.98 -15.41
C GLN A 150 5.00 11.64 -13.92
N SER A 151 4.70 10.36 -13.61
CA SER A 151 4.45 9.91 -12.25
C SER A 151 5.74 9.63 -11.45
N LYS A 152 5.64 9.71 -10.12
CA LYS A 152 6.68 9.21 -9.21
C LYS A 152 6.91 7.70 -9.44
N LEU A 153 5.82 6.94 -9.71
CA LEU A 153 5.91 5.53 -10.05
C LEU A 153 6.79 5.30 -11.30
N ALA A 154 6.56 6.03 -12.39
CA ALA A 154 7.39 5.92 -13.59
C ALA A 154 8.85 6.25 -13.30
N ALA A 155 9.13 7.31 -12.54
CA ALA A 155 10.49 7.69 -12.15
C ALA A 155 11.19 6.59 -11.33
N ILE A 156 10.48 5.95 -10.40
CA ILE A 156 10.98 4.81 -9.60
C ILE A 156 11.38 3.65 -10.52
N LEU A 157 10.50 3.28 -11.45
CA LEU A 157 10.71 2.13 -12.33
C LEU A 157 11.80 2.40 -13.38
N HIS A 158 11.90 3.62 -13.91
CA HIS A 158 13.00 4.01 -14.79
C HIS A 158 14.36 3.98 -14.09
N SER A 159 14.43 4.49 -12.87
CA SER A 159 15.69 4.53 -12.11
C SER A 159 16.24 3.15 -11.77
N SER A 160 15.39 2.12 -11.74
CA SER A 160 15.75 0.73 -11.49
C SER A 160 16.03 -0.09 -12.75
N GLY A 161 15.80 0.49 -13.94
CA GLY A 161 15.88 -0.23 -15.21
C GLY A 161 14.70 -1.17 -15.49
N ALA A 162 13.66 -1.13 -14.66
CA ALA A 162 12.44 -1.93 -14.85
C ALA A 162 11.57 -1.45 -16.03
N LEU A 163 11.76 -0.19 -16.46
CA LEU A 163 11.12 0.37 -17.65
C LEU A 163 12.15 0.74 -18.69
N ALA A 164 11.88 0.39 -19.95
CA ALA A 164 12.67 0.87 -21.09
C ALA A 164 12.43 2.37 -21.33
N THR A 165 13.49 3.09 -21.75
CA THR A 165 13.38 4.49 -22.14
C THR A 165 12.69 4.61 -23.51
N GLY A 166 11.72 5.54 -23.67
CA GLY A 166 11.20 5.98 -24.96
C GLY A 166 9.87 5.39 -25.42
N ALA A 167 9.24 4.47 -24.69
CA ALA A 167 7.87 4.00 -24.97
C ALA A 167 6.90 4.49 -23.88
N ALA A 168 5.60 4.50 -24.15
CA ALA A 168 4.59 4.63 -23.10
C ALA A 168 4.84 3.50 -22.10
N PRO A 169 5.12 3.82 -20.82
CA PRO A 169 5.55 2.82 -19.86
C PRO A 169 4.40 1.84 -19.57
N VAL A 170 4.61 0.57 -19.91
CA VAL A 170 3.69 -0.52 -19.65
C VAL A 170 4.47 -1.63 -18.94
N ILE A 171 3.92 -2.15 -17.85
CA ILE A 171 4.41 -3.35 -17.18
C ILE A 171 3.32 -4.41 -17.17
N THR A 172 3.67 -5.66 -16.96
CA THR A 172 2.70 -6.74 -16.70
C THR A 172 2.74 -7.03 -15.21
N VAL A 173 1.56 -7.22 -14.61
CA VAL A 173 1.41 -7.38 -13.16
C VAL A 173 0.61 -8.64 -12.80
N ASN A 174 0.80 -9.15 -11.59
CA ASN A 174 -0.12 -10.12 -11.00
C ASN A 174 -1.42 -9.42 -10.58
N SER A 175 -2.51 -10.19 -10.39
CA SER A 175 -3.79 -9.59 -10.03
C SER A 175 -4.65 -10.54 -9.18
N SER A 176 -5.31 -10.01 -8.15
CA SER A 176 -6.20 -10.77 -7.25
C SER A 176 -7.18 -9.81 -6.57
N HIS A 177 -7.96 -9.06 -7.35
CA HIS A 177 -8.95 -8.12 -6.85
C HIS A 177 -10.19 -8.09 -7.73
N HIS A 178 -11.37 -7.86 -7.15
CA HIS A 178 -12.63 -7.65 -7.86
C HIS A 178 -13.16 -6.22 -7.68
N GLN A 179 -12.47 -5.41 -6.88
CA GLN A 179 -12.74 -3.99 -6.66
C GLN A 179 -11.53 -3.15 -7.04
N ALA A 180 -11.75 -1.89 -7.41
CA ALA A 180 -10.70 -0.92 -7.67
C ALA A 180 -11.12 0.50 -7.28
N ALA A 181 -10.17 1.43 -7.21
CA ALA A 181 -10.49 2.84 -7.06
C ALA A 181 -11.35 3.33 -8.24
N SER A 182 -12.44 4.05 -7.95
CA SER A 182 -13.29 4.68 -8.95
C SER A 182 -12.91 6.16 -9.14
N VAL A 183 -13.04 6.94 -8.10
CA VAL A 183 -12.58 8.33 -8.06
C VAL A 183 -11.41 8.44 -7.10
N PRO A 184 -10.25 8.96 -7.52
CA PRO A 184 -9.15 9.23 -6.61
C PRO A 184 -9.54 10.22 -5.52
N GLY A 185 -9.12 9.93 -4.30
CA GLY A 185 -9.42 10.78 -3.14
C GLY A 185 -8.60 12.08 -3.10
N ASP A 186 -8.94 12.97 -2.18
CA ASP A 186 -8.30 14.27 -2.02
C ASP A 186 -6.78 14.16 -1.84
N GLY A 187 -6.03 14.88 -2.68
CA GLY A 187 -4.57 14.86 -2.66
C GLY A 187 -3.94 13.59 -3.25
N LEU A 188 -4.75 12.75 -3.91
CA LEU A 188 -4.30 11.61 -4.72
C LEU A 188 -4.53 11.86 -6.20
N ARG A 189 -3.69 11.29 -7.06
CA ARG A 189 -3.89 11.27 -8.51
C ARG A 189 -3.71 9.87 -9.07
N LEU A 190 -4.49 9.54 -10.10
CA LEU A 190 -4.33 8.31 -10.87
C LEU A 190 -3.01 8.36 -11.64
N VAL A 191 -2.22 7.29 -11.57
CA VAL A 191 -0.92 7.20 -12.26
C VAL A 191 -0.69 5.89 -13.00
N ALA A 192 -1.58 4.90 -12.83
CA ALA A 192 -1.53 3.70 -13.65
C ALA A 192 -2.93 3.09 -13.81
N TRP A 193 -3.16 2.47 -14.97
CA TRP A 193 -4.43 1.85 -15.34
C TRP A 193 -4.22 0.66 -16.29
N CYS A 194 -5.14 -0.30 -16.26
CA CYS A 194 -5.19 -1.33 -17.28
C CYS A 194 -5.60 -0.70 -18.64
N PRO A 195 -4.79 -0.80 -19.71
CA PRO A 195 -5.13 -0.16 -20.98
C PRO A 195 -6.30 -0.80 -21.70
N VAL A 196 -6.75 -1.99 -21.29
CA VAL A 196 -7.83 -2.75 -21.95
C VAL A 196 -9.21 -2.30 -21.45
N ASP A 197 -9.39 -2.15 -20.13
CA ASP A 197 -10.69 -1.84 -19.51
C ASP A 197 -10.67 -0.58 -18.64
N GLN A 198 -9.54 0.12 -18.58
CA GLN A 198 -9.36 1.38 -17.86
C GLN A 198 -9.49 1.26 -16.32
N VAL A 199 -9.44 0.04 -15.78
CA VAL A 199 -9.39 -0.18 -14.34
C VAL A 199 -8.17 0.53 -13.74
N LYS A 200 -8.39 1.26 -12.65
CA LYS A 200 -7.35 2.04 -11.98
C LYS A 200 -6.45 1.14 -11.15
N GLU A 201 -5.17 1.18 -11.46
CA GLU A 201 -4.18 0.25 -10.92
C GLU A 201 -3.18 0.89 -9.97
N ALA A 202 -2.97 2.21 -10.01
CA ALA A 202 -2.16 2.90 -9.03
C ALA A 202 -2.57 4.36 -8.84
N VAL A 203 -2.41 4.82 -7.60
CA VAL A 203 -2.52 6.24 -7.24
C VAL A 203 -1.26 6.69 -6.51
N GLU A 204 -0.93 7.96 -6.59
CA GLU A 204 0.13 8.59 -5.80
C GLU A 204 -0.31 9.92 -5.22
N GLY A 205 0.37 10.38 -4.16
CA GLY A 205 0.12 11.68 -3.57
C GLY A 205 0.55 12.83 -4.47
N THR A 206 -0.25 13.91 -4.50
CA THR A 206 0.04 15.13 -5.26
C THR A 206 1.03 16.07 -4.55
N ASP A 207 1.31 15.85 -3.27
CA ASP A 207 2.31 16.59 -2.50
C ASP A 207 3.71 15.98 -2.74
N ASP A 208 4.63 16.78 -3.27
CA ASP A 208 5.99 16.30 -3.58
C ASP A 208 6.85 16.07 -2.33
N ASP A 209 6.52 16.71 -1.22
CA ASP A 209 7.21 16.56 0.06
C ASP A 209 6.69 15.36 0.89
N HIS A 210 5.66 14.68 0.41
CA HIS A 210 5.09 13.50 1.06
C HIS A 210 5.08 12.30 0.11
N PHE A 211 5.88 11.29 0.42
CA PHE A 211 5.87 10.05 -0.36
C PHE A 211 4.59 9.25 -0.08
N VAL A 212 3.67 9.24 -1.01
CA VAL A 212 2.48 8.40 -1.00
C VAL A 212 2.40 7.69 -2.33
N LEU A 213 2.43 6.36 -2.30
CA LEU A 213 2.27 5.48 -3.45
C LEU A 213 1.33 4.34 -3.07
N ALA A 214 0.39 4.00 -3.94
CA ALA A 214 -0.42 2.81 -3.73
C ALA A 214 -0.73 2.13 -5.06
N VAL A 215 -0.69 0.79 -5.06
CA VAL A 215 -0.87 -0.06 -6.23
C VAL A 215 -1.94 -1.12 -5.97
N GLN A 216 -2.67 -1.49 -7.02
CA GLN A 216 -3.77 -2.45 -6.91
C GLN A 216 -3.28 -3.91 -7.00
N TRP A 217 -2.15 -4.13 -7.69
CA TRP A 217 -1.51 -5.46 -7.76
C TRP A 217 -0.69 -5.77 -6.51
N HIS A 218 0.00 -6.92 -6.50
CA HIS A 218 0.71 -7.46 -5.33
C HIS A 218 2.23 -7.58 -5.57
N PRO A 219 3.00 -6.49 -5.47
CA PRO A 219 4.45 -6.52 -5.69
C PRO A 219 5.21 -7.38 -4.64
N GLU A 220 4.63 -7.60 -3.46
CA GLU A 220 5.22 -8.48 -2.44
C GLU A 220 5.32 -9.94 -2.89
N ARG A 221 4.50 -10.35 -3.86
CA ARG A 221 4.49 -11.72 -4.37
C ARG A 221 5.59 -11.99 -5.39
N THR A 222 6.08 -10.94 -6.03
CA THR A 222 7.06 -11.01 -7.12
C THR A 222 8.36 -10.28 -6.78
N TYR A 223 8.60 -9.96 -5.51
CA TYR A 223 9.78 -9.21 -5.07
C TYR A 223 11.09 -9.81 -5.60
N ASP A 224 11.25 -11.13 -5.53
CA ASP A 224 12.49 -11.81 -5.94
C ASP A 224 12.67 -11.90 -7.46
N SER A 225 11.59 -11.97 -8.20
CA SER A 225 11.61 -12.23 -9.65
C SER A 225 11.44 -10.98 -10.51
N ASP A 226 10.80 -9.92 -9.97
CA ASP A 226 10.43 -8.74 -10.73
C ASP A 226 11.19 -7.48 -10.25
N PRO A 227 12.00 -6.86 -11.13
CA PRO A 227 12.71 -5.61 -10.82
C PRO A 227 11.79 -4.44 -10.47
N ALA A 228 10.58 -4.37 -11.06
CA ALA A 228 9.61 -3.32 -10.77
C ALA A 228 9.11 -3.42 -9.33
N SER A 229 8.78 -4.62 -8.89
CA SER A 229 8.37 -4.91 -7.52
C SER A 229 9.44 -4.52 -6.50
N ARG A 230 10.70 -4.92 -6.74
CA ARG A 230 11.84 -4.52 -5.89
C ARG A 230 11.99 -3.01 -5.82
N ALA A 231 11.90 -2.32 -6.96
CA ALA A 231 12.11 -0.88 -7.05
C ALA A 231 11.11 -0.09 -6.18
N MET A 232 9.84 -0.49 -6.17
CA MET A 232 8.81 0.16 -5.37
C MET A 232 9.09 0.04 -3.87
N PHE A 233 9.39 -1.16 -3.37
CA PHE A 233 9.75 -1.36 -1.96
C PHE A 233 11.02 -0.61 -1.57
N GLN A 234 12.05 -0.63 -2.41
CA GLN A 234 13.30 0.09 -2.17
C GLN A 234 13.08 1.61 -2.15
N ALA A 235 12.26 2.16 -3.05
CA ALA A 235 11.93 3.57 -3.06
C ALA A 235 11.17 3.99 -1.79
N PHE A 236 10.20 3.19 -1.37
CA PHE A 236 9.44 3.42 -0.14
C PHE A 236 10.34 3.39 1.10
N VAL A 237 11.19 2.37 1.25
CA VAL A 237 12.10 2.25 2.40
C VAL A 237 13.15 3.36 2.41
N ARG A 238 13.65 3.79 1.24
CA ARG A 238 14.52 4.97 1.14
C ARG A 238 13.80 6.24 1.59
N ALA A 239 12.56 6.44 1.16
CA ALA A 239 11.76 7.59 1.60
C ALA A 239 11.57 7.60 3.13
N ALA A 240 11.33 6.44 3.75
CA ALA A 240 11.22 6.32 5.20
C ALA A 240 12.56 6.65 5.91
N ALA A 241 13.68 6.21 5.36
CA ALA A 241 15.00 6.56 5.89
C ALA A 241 15.30 8.07 5.78
N GLU A 242 14.90 8.72 4.69
CA GLU A 242 15.06 10.16 4.51
C GLU A 242 14.12 10.95 5.43
N TRP A 243 12.90 10.47 5.64
CA TRP A 243 11.96 11.07 6.60
C TRP A 243 12.55 11.04 8.01
N HIS A 244 13.09 9.90 8.45
CA HIS A 244 13.74 9.75 9.76
C HIS A 244 14.86 10.76 9.99
N LYS A 245 15.70 11.02 8.99
CA LYS A 245 16.79 11.99 9.06
C LYS A 245 16.33 13.45 9.24
N LYS A 246 15.10 13.77 8.78
CA LYS A 246 14.50 15.11 8.91
C LYS A 246 13.92 15.38 10.29
N LEU A 247 13.76 14.34 11.15
CA LEU A 247 13.27 14.51 12.51
C LEU A 247 14.26 15.33 13.36
N PRO A 248 13.78 16.24 14.25
CA PRO A 248 14.62 16.91 15.22
C PRO A 248 15.35 15.88 16.11
N LEU A 249 16.63 16.12 16.42
CA LEU A 249 17.47 15.23 17.24
C LEU A 249 16.80 14.73 18.52
N LYS A 250 15.98 15.58 19.19
CA LYS A 250 15.22 15.21 20.38
C LYS A 250 14.13 14.16 20.16
N GLN A 251 13.64 13.99 18.93
CA GLN A 251 12.67 12.94 18.59
C GLN A 251 13.36 11.62 18.22
N GLN A 252 14.56 11.70 17.65
CA GLN A 252 15.36 10.51 17.29
C GLN A 252 15.82 9.73 18.54
N ASP A 253 16.08 10.41 19.67
CA ASP A 253 16.53 9.80 20.93
C ASP A 253 15.41 9.05 21.68
N PHE A 254 14.14 9.46 21.53
CA PHE A 254 13.01 8.77 22.16
C PHE A 254 12.72 7.39 21.57
N GLU A 255 13.13 7.16 20.32
CA GLU A 255 12.89 5.90 19.57
C GLU A 255 13.98 4.84 19.82
N SER A 256 15.10 5.25 20.44
CA SER A 256 16.25 4.38 20.69
C SER A 256 16.30 3.70 22.09
N VAL A 257 15.31 3.92 22.95
CA VAL A 257 15.30 3.29 24.28
C VAL A 257 14.74 1.87 24.17
N PRO A 258 15.55 0.82 24.35
CA PRO A 258 15.04 -0.56 24.45
C PRO A 258 14.13 -0.63 25.68
N GLY A 259 12.91 -1.13 25.50
CA GLY A 259 12.00 -1.39 26.61
C GLY A 259 12.72 -2.18 27.69
N LYS A 260 12.87 -1.60 28.87
CA LYS A 260 13.25 -2.36 30.05
C LYS A 260 12.09 -3.31 30.37
N GLN A 261 12.43 -4.57 30.40
CA GLN A 261 11.58 -5.69 30.81
C GLN A 261 10.91 -5.46 32.17
#